data_2c5c217a8ec605a0a22f2246d7361516
#
_entry.id   2c5c217a8ec605a0a22f2246d7361516
#
_cell.length_a   1.000
_cell.length_b   1.000
_cell.length_c   1.000
_cell.angle_alpha   90.00
_cell.angle_beta   90.00
_cell.angle_gamma   90.00
#
_symmetry.space_group_name_H-M   'P 1'
#
loop_
_entity.id
_entity.type
_entity.pdbx_description
1 polymer ?
#
loop_
_entity_poly.entity_id
_entity_poly.type
_entity_poly.pdbx_seq_one_letter_code
_entity_poly.pdbx_strand_id
1 'polypeptide(L)'
;EAVALHVLSDAASTSWKTTAADPWVTYYWRVDEVFAGPEPAVAKGEVWSFRVRRLAFPGAEGYGRFARGGRGGRVMEVTNLDDDGPGSLRAAVEAEGPRTVVFRVGGTIKLQSKLLIRNPDITIAGQTAPGDGICVRGRTFGCFGTHDVIMRHIRIRVGDESGLTQDGTGFASTNHA
;
A
#
# COMPACT_ATOMS: atom_id res chain seq x y z
N GLU A 1 11.50 17.07 9.79
CA GLU A 1 12.92 17.16 10.25
C GLU A 1 13.79 16.47 9.22
N ALA A 2 14.69 17.23 8.59
CA ALA A 2 15.70 16.68 7.69
C ALA A 2 16.76 15.99 8.54
N VAL A 3 16.88 14.68 8.43
CA VAL A 3 17.87 13.91 9.18
C VAL A 3 19.06 13.62 8.31
N ALA A 4 20.21 13.94 8.89
CA ALA A 4 21.56 13.52 8.59
C ALA A 4 22.16 13.92 7.25
N LEU A 5 22.99 14.89 7.35
CA LEU A 5 23.99 15.26 6.39
C LEU A 5 25.10 14.18 6.36
N HIS A 6 25.27 13.51 5.24
CA HIS A 6 26.47 12.75 4.97
C HIS A 6 27.35 13.59 4.05
N VAL A 7 28.53 13.98 4.53
CA VAL A 7 29.52 14.69 3.74
C VAL A 7 30.47 13.67 3.14
N LEU A 8 30.57 13.62 1.82
CA LEU A 8 31.63 12.91 1.11
C LEU A 8 32.69 13.94 0.73
N SER A 9 33.91 13.70 1.09
CA SER A 9 35.05 14.63 0.89
C SER A 9 36.01 14.15 -0.20
N ASP A 10 35.56 13.40 -1.20
CA ASP A 10 36.47 12.90 -2.23
C ASP A 10 36.02 13.30 -3.63
N ALA A 11 36.86 14.11 -4.28
CA ALA A 11 36.67 14.58 -5.64
C ALA A 11 36.81 13.47 -6.72
N ALA A 12 37.27 12.28 -6.36
CA ALA A 12 37.46 11.16 -7.27
C ALA A 12 36.21 10.26 -7.43
N SER A 13 35.23 10.38 -6.55
CA SER A 13 34.02 9.56 -6.60
C SER A 13 32.89 10.28 -7.34
N THR A 14 32.45 9.70 -8.44
CA THR A 14 31.28 10.15 -9.21
C THR A 14 29.98 9.45 -8.78
N SER A 15 30.05 8.58 -7.77
CA SER A 15 28.89 7.83 -7.28
C SER A 15 28.93 7.66 -5.76
N TRP A 16 27.75 7.74 -5.18
CA TRP A 16 27.55 7.46 -3.76
C TRP A 16 26.51 6.34 -3.60
N LYS A 17 26.80 5.38 -2.72
CA LYS A 17 25.90 4.30 -2.38
C LYS A 17 25.38 4.49 -0.96
N THR A 18 24.06 4.65 -0.81
CA THR A 18 23.42 4.61 0.51
C THR A 18 23.21 3.16 0.94
N THR A 19 23.52 2.85 2.18
CA THR A 19 23.37 1.51 2.75
C THR A 19 21.95 1.21 3.19
N ALA A 20 21.15 2.23 3.49
CA ALA A 20 19.75 2.08 3.86
C ALA A 20 19.00 3.36 3.51
N ALA A 21 18.00 3.25 2.66
CA ALA A 21 17.03 4.31 2.44
C ALA A 21 15.65 3.78 2.81
N ASP A 22 15.00 4.44 3.77
CA ASP A 22 13.64 4.07 4.15
C ASP A 22 12.68 4.36 2.99
N PRO A 23 11.85 3.41 2.61
CA PRO A 23 10.84 3.65 1.60
C PRO A 23 9.85 4.71 2.09
N TRP A 24 9.36 5.51 1.15
CA TRP A 24 8.35 6.55 1.39
C TRP A 24 8.88 7.84 2.03
N VAL A 25 10.15 7.89 2.46
CA VAL A 25 10.85 9.09 2.87
C VAL A 25 11.40 9.82 1.64
N THR A 26 11.25 11.13 1.59
CA THR A 26 11.91 11.95 0.57
C THR A 26 13.29 12.33 1.07
N TYR A 27 14.31 11.97 0.31
CA TYR A 27 15.69 12.30 0.57
C TYR A 27 16.06 13.50 -0.28
N TYR A 28 16.83 14.41 0.29
CA TYR A 28 17.37 15.57 -0.39
C TYR A 28 18.89 15.45 -0.47
N TRP A 29 19.46 15.84 -1.58
CA TRP A 29 20.90 15.82 -1.78
C TRP A 29 21.33 16.99 -2.64
N ARG A 30 22.59 17.38 -2.52
CA ARG A 30 23.23 18.34 -3.40
C ARG A 30 24.72 18.05 -3.46
N VAL A 31 25.37 18.59 -4.47
CA VAL A 31 26.83 18.56 -4.60
C VAL A 31 27.32 19.98 -4.48
N ASP A 32 28.24 20.21 -3.55
CA ASP A 32 28.89 21.49 -3.37
C ASP A 32 30.31 21.40 -3.94
N GLU A 33 30.75 22.41 -4.69
CA GLU A 33 32.11 22.49 -5.19
C GLU A 33 32.97 23.21 -4.14
N VAL A 34 34.07 22.59 -3.75
CA VAL A 34 35.04 23.17 -2.84
C VAL A 34 36.28 23.56 -3.63
N PHE A 35 36.54 24.86 -3.69
CA PHE A 35 37.72 25.37 -4.36
C PHE A 35 38.89 25.42 -3.37
N ALA A 36 40.00 24.73 -3.71
CA ALA A 36 41.23 24.78 -2.96
C ALA A 36 41.96 26.08 -3.24
N GLY A 37 42.30 26.84 -2.20
CA GLY A 37 43.02 28.11 -2.29
C GLY A 37 43.40 28.61 -0.91
N PRO A 38 44.14 29.74 -0.81
CA PRO A 38 44.50 30.32 0.45
C PRO A 38 43.29 30.64 1.35
N GLU A 39 42.14 30.92 0.72
CA GLU A 39 40.83 31.01 1.37
C GLU A 39 39.88 30.04 0.67
N PRO A 40 39.51 28.92 1.32
CA PRO A 40 38.59 27.94 0.72
C PRO A 40 37.22 28.56 0.48
N ALA A 41 36.75 28.51 -0.76
CA ALA A 41 35.41 28.94 -1.11
C ALA A 41 34.55 27.72 -1.45
N VAL A 42 33.27 27.74 -1.07
CA VAL A 42 32.30 26.69 -1.37
C VAL A 42 31.19 27.27 -2.24
N ALA A 43 31.06 26.74 -3.44
CA ALA A 43 29.88 27.00 -4.29
C ALA A 43 28.85 25.92 -4.01
N LYS A 44 27.70 26.36 -3.51
CA LYS A 44 26.58 25.42 -3.21
C LYS A 44 25.86 25.05 -4.49
N GLY A 45 25.72 23.76 -4.72
CA GLY A 45 24.92 23.24 -5.82
C GLY A 45 23.42 23.32 -5.58
N GLU A 46 22.66 22.95 -6.60
CA GLU A 46 21.21 22.83 -6.51
C GLU A 46 20.80 21.65 -5.61
N VAL A 47 19.66 21.81 -4.93
CA VAL A 47 19.10 20.74 -4.10
C VAL A 47 18.20 19.86 -4.94
N TRP A 48 18.52 18.60 -5.01
CA TRP A 48 17.75 17.56 -5.68
C TRP A 48 17.08 16.66 -4.66
N SER A 49 16.01 15.99 -5.08
CA SER A 49 15.33 15.03 -4.21
C SER A 49 15.03 13.73 -4.92
N PHE A 50 14.98 12.65 -4.14
CA PHE A 50 14.49 11.36 -4.59
C PHE A 50 13.71 10.66 -3.48
N ARG A 51 12.86 9.71 -3.88
CA ARG A 51 12.14 8.84 -2.97
C ARG A 51 12.33 7.39 -3.39
N VAL A 52 12.68 6.54 -2.43
CA VAL A 52 12.71 5.09 -2.64
C VAL A 52 11.27 4.57 -2.62
N ARG A 53 10.90 3.82 -3.65
CA ARG A 53 9.60 3.16 -3.74
C ARG A 53 9.80 1.65 -3.66
N ARG A 54 9.01 0.99 -2.84
CA ARG A 54 8.94 -0.48 -2.80
C ARG A 54 7.74 -0.96 -3.60
N LEU A 55 7.91 -2.08 -4.30
CA LEU A 55 6.78 -2.75 -4.91
C LEU A 55 5.75 -3.18 -3.85
N ALA A 56 4.50 -3.12 -4.21
CA ALA A 56 3.39 -3.58 -3.39
C ALA A 56 3.59 -5.05 -2.95
N PHE A 57 4.11 -5.85 -3.86
CA PHE A 57 4.55 -7.24 -3.63
C PHE A 57 5.53 -7.63 -4.75
N PRO A 58 6.31 -8.70 -4.60
CA PRO A 58 7.21 -9.17 -5.65
C PRO A 58 6.44 -9.45 -6.95
N GLY A 59 6.92 -8.87 -8.06
CA GLY A 59 6.27 -8.97 -9.37
C GLY A 59 5.06 -8.06 -9.58
N ALA A 60 4.80 -7.08 -8.70
CA ALA A 60 3.75 -6.11 -8.93
C ALA A 60 4.06 -5.22 -10.15
N GLU A 61 3.09 -5.10 -11.03
CA GLU A 61 3.17 -4.31 -12.26
C GLU A 61 2.01 -3.30 -12.33
N GLY A 62 2.03 -2.44 -13.33
CA GLY A 62 0.98 -1.46 -13.58
C GLY A 62 1.05 -0.24 -12.66
N TYR A 63 -0.01 0.55 -12.70
CA TYR A 63 -0.07 1.84 -12.02
C TYR A 63 0.01 1.72 -10.50
N GLY A 64 -0.68 0.75 -9.91
CA GLY A 64 -0.72 0.50 -8.47
C GLY A 64 0.51 -0.24 -7.89
N ARG A 65 1.52 -0.55 -8.72
CA ARG A 65 2.67 -1.38 -8.31
C ARG A 65 3.45 -0.88 -7.09
N PHE A 66 3.26 0.36 -6.71
CA PHE A 66 3.91 0.99 -5.56
C PHE A 66 2.95 1.27 -4.41
N ALA A 67 1.75 0.71 -4.42
CA ALA A 67 0.81 0.85 -3.31
C ALA A 67 1.45 0.42 -1.99
N ARG A 68 1.30 1.26 -0.97
CA ARG A 68 1.83 0.99 0.37
C ARG A 68 1.04 -0.11 1.06
N GLY A 69 -0.28 -0.12 0.87
CA GLY A 69 -1.17 -0.98 1.61
C GLY A 69 -1.09 -0.74 3.11
N GLY A 70 -1.41 -1.73 3.89
CA GLY A 70 -1.43 -1.67 5.35
C GLY A 70 -0.07 -1.75 6.05
N ARG A 71 1.04 -1.50 5.33
CA ARG A 71 2.38 -1.61 5.92
C ARG A 71 2.59 -0.66 7.10
N GLY A 72 3.14 -1.23 8.18
CA GLY A 72 3.37 -0.49 9.42
C GLY A 72 2.12 -0.30 10.28
N GLY A 73 0.96 -0.81 9.82
CA GLY A 73 -0.28 -0.77 10.57
C GLY A 73 -0.56 -2.05 11.37
N ARG A 74 -1.74 -2.09 11.98
CA ARG A 74 -2.21 -3.22 12.78
C ARG A 74 -2.63 -4.40 11.89
N VAL A 75 -2.58 -5.60 12.45
CA VAL A 75 -3.18 -6.80 11.85
C VAL A 75 -4.62 -6.93 12.35
N MET A 76 -5.55 -7.15 11.43
CA MET A 76 -6.96 -7.41 11.73
C MET A 76 -7.32 -8.80 11.21
N GLU A 77 -7.86 -9.63 12.10
CA GLU A 77 -8.21 -11.01 11.78
C GLU A 77 -9.69 -11.11 11.43
N VAL A 78 -9.97 -11.72 10.28
CA VAL A 78 -11.34 -12.15 9.91
C VAL A 78 -11.52 -13.55 10.45
N THR A 79 -12.44 -13.70 11.41
CA THR A 79 -12.64 -14.92 12.18
C THR A 79 -13.97 -15.61 11.91
N ASN A 80 -14.85 -14.99 11.12
CA ASN A 80 -16.13 -15.55 10.68
C ASN A 80 -16.45 -15.16 9.23
N LEU A 81 -17.50 -15.74 8.68
CA LEU A 81 -17.98 -15.50 7.31
C LEU A 81 -19.23 -14.62 7.26
N ASP A 82 -19.58 -14.00 8.37
CA ASP A 82 -20.73 -13.11 8.47
C ASP A 82 -20.53 -11.84 7.63
N ASP A 83 -21.62 -11.24 7.17
CA ASP A 83 -21.56 -9.98 6.43
C ASP A 83 -21.07 -8.83 7.27
N ASP A 84 -21.45 -8.79 8.55
CA ASP A 84 -21.19 -7.68 9.47
C ASP A 84 -20.88 -8.18 10.89
N GLY A 85 -20.53 -7.24 11.76
CA GLY A 85 -20.23 -7.49 13.18
C GLY A 85 -18.75 -7.82 13.45
N PRO A 86 -18.42 -8.04 14.73
CA PRO A 86 -17.05 -8.32 15.14
C PRO A 86 -16.45 -9.54 14.45
N GLY A 87 -15.22 -9.40 13.97
CA GLY A 87 -14.51 -10.48 13.26
C GLY A 87 -14.93 -10.69 11.81
N SER A 88 -15.85 -9.88 11.27
CA SER A 88 -16.24 -9.92 9.85
C SER A 88 -15.23 -9.19 8.96
N LEU A 89 -15.25 -9.51 7.66
CA LEU A 89 -14.48 -8.78 6.66
C LEU A 89 -14.89 -7.30 6.60
N ARG A 90 -16.19 -7.01 6.73
CA ARG A 90 -16.72 -5.64 6.73
C ARG A 90 -16.12 -4.81 7.84
N ALA A 91 -16.13 -5.30 9.07
CA ALA A 91 -15.53 -4.60 10.21
C ALA A 91 -14.05 -4.27 9.98
N ALA A 92 -13.30 -5.17 9.36
CA ALA A 92 -11.88 -4.94 9.05
C ALA A 92 -11.69 -3.92 7.90
N VAL A 93 -12.57 -3.93 6.90
CA VAL A 93 -12.52 -3.00 5.76
C VAL A 93 -12.91 -1.58 6.18
N GLU A 94 -13.92 -1.44 7.01
CA GLU A 94 -14.45 -0.14 7.46
C GLU A 94 -13.62 0.49 8.58
N ALA A 95 -12.71 -0.26 9.18
CA ALA A 95 -11.79 0.27 10.18
C ALA A 95 -10.88 1.36 9.60
N GLU A 96 -10.48 2.30 10.45
CA GLU A 96 -9.58 3.40 10.09
C GLU A 96 -8.11 3.07 10.36
N GLY A 97 -7.23 3.80 9.67
CA GLY A 97 -5.78 3.72 9.80
C GLY A 97 -5.14 2.54 9.06
N PRO A 98 -3.80 2.53 8.97
CA PRO A 98 -3.08 1.48 8.28
C PRO A 98 -3.35 0.11 8.89
N ARG A 99 -3.70 -0.90 8.03
CA ARG A 99 -4.08 -2.23 8.49
C ARG A 99 -3.87 -3.33 7.46
N THR A 100 -3.50 -4.49 7.95
CA THR A 100 -3.42 -5.71 7.15
C THR A 100 -4.50 -6.68 7.62
N VAL A 101 -5.41 -7.01 6.72
CA VAL A 101 -6.51 -7.95 6.97
C VAL A 101 -6.04 -9.36 6.61
N VAL A 102 -6.10 -10.26 7.56
CA VAL A 102 -5.77 -11.68 7.42
C VAL A 102 -6.99 -12.53 7.76
N PHE A 103 -7.05 -13.76 7.24
CA PHE A 103 -8.19 -14.63 7.42
C PHE A 103 -7.82 -15.84 8.26
N ARG A 104 -8.59 -16.12 9.30
CA ARG A 104 -8.54 -17.35 10.09
C ARG A 104 -9.54 -18.40 9.61
N VAL A 105 -10.45 -18.00 8.73
CA VAL A 105 -11.48 -18.83 8.14
C VAL A 105 -11.37 -18.81 6.62
N GLY A 106 -11.76 -19.90 6.00
CA GLY A 106 -11.94 -19.99 4.56
C GLY A 106 -13.42 -20.27 4.22
N GLY A 107 -13.84 -19.85 3.03
CA GLY A 107 -15.22 -20.07 2.61
C GLY A 107 -15.82 -18.89 1.87
N THR A 108 -17.15 -18.77 1.93
CA THR A 108 -17.91 -17.76 1.20
C THR A 108 -18.58 -16.77 2.14
N ILE A 109 -18.22 -15.50 2.01
CA ILE A 109 -18.86 -14.37 2.68
C ILE A 109 -19.98 -13.87 1.76
N LYS A 110 -21.23 -13.89 2.24
CA LYS A 110 -22.39 -13.40 1.49
C LYS A 110 -22.75 -11.98 1.92
N LEU A 111 -22.35 -10.98 1.15
CA LEU A 111 -22.65 -9.59 1.41
C LEU A 111 -24.14 -9.29 1.20
N GLN A 112 -24.76 -8.60 2.14
CA GLN A 112 -26.14 -8.08 2.06
C GLN A 112 -26.18 -6.68 1.42
N SER A 113 -25.09 -5.92 1.57
CA SER A 113 -24.90 -4.60 0.98
C SER A 113 -23.52 -4.48 0.33
N LYS A 114 -23.33 -3.47 -0.52
CA LYS A 114 -22.01 -3.18 -1.12
C LYS A 114 -20.95 -2.99 -0.02
N LEU A 115 -19.79 -3.55 -0.24
CA LEU A 115 -18.63 -3.35 0.63
C LEU A 115 -17.58 -2.54 -0.15
N LEU A 116 -17.38 -1.29 0.27
CA LEU A 116 -16.45 -0.38 -0.39
C LEU A 116 -15.32 0.02 0.56
N ILE A 117 -14.09 -0.23 0.12
CA ILE A 117 -12.90 0.28 0.80
C ILE A 117 -12.86 1.78 0.57
N ARG A 118 -13.05 2.56 1.62
CA ARG A 118 -12.99 4.03 1.64
C ARG A 118 -11.81 4.55 2.45
N ASN A 119 -11.42 3.82 3.48
CA ASN A 119 -10.28 4.16 4.32
C ASN A 119 -8.98 3.64 3.70
N PRO A 120 -7.98 4.49 3.50
CA PRO A 120 -6.74 4.13 2.82
C PRO A 120 -5.85 3.19 3.62
N ASP A 121 -4.67 2.90 3.07
CA ASP A 121 -3.60 2.14 3.71
C ASP A 121 -4.05 0.75 4.19
N ILE A 122 -4.65 -0.02 3.29
CA ILE A 122 -5.14 -1.37 3.61
C ILE A 122 -4.49 -2.44 2.72
N THR A 123 -4.11 -3.55 3.33
CA THR A 123 -3.77 -4.79 2.63
C THR A 123 -4.77 -5.88 3.00
N ILE A 124 -5.43 -6.47 2.01
CA ILE A 124 -6.30 -7.63 2.20
C ILE A 124 -5.57 -8.85 1.66
N ALA A 125 -5.11 -9.69 2.58
CA ALA A 125 -4.23 -10.82 2.32
C ALA A 125 -5.03 -12.14 2.24
N GLY A 126 -5.79 -12.33 1.15
CA GLY A 126 -6.64 -13.51 0.96
C GLY A 126 -5.89 -14.84 0.95
N GLN A 127 -4.57 -14.81 0.65
CA GLN A 127 -3.70 -16.00 0.72
C GLN A 127 -3.54 -16.57 2.14
N THR A 128 -3.96 -15.85 3.17
CA THR A 128 -3.91 -16.34 4.55
C THR A 128 -5.11 -17.20 4.92
N ALA A 129 -6.15 -17.18 4.09
CA ALA A 129 -7.34 -17.98 4.34
C ALA A 129 -7.05 -19.47 4.17
N PRO A 130 -7.48 -20.33 5.13
CA PRO A 130 -7.32 -21.77 5.03
C PRO A 130 -8.18 -22.39 3.92
N GLY A 131 -7.87 -23.65 3.58
CA GLY A 131 -8.59 -24.46 2.61
C GLY A 131 -8.58 -23.80 1.21
N ASP A 132 -9.75 -23.70 0.60
CA ASP A 132 -9.92 -23.12 -0.74
C ASP A 132 -9.88 -21.58 -0.77
N GLY A 133 -9.53 -20.95 0.33
CA GLY A 133 -9.43 -19.47 0.44
C GLY A 133 -10.79 -18.81 0.64
N ILE A 134 -10.86 -17.52 0.28
CA ILE A 134 -12.04 -16.67 0.51
C ILE A 134 -12.76 -16.33 -0.80
N CYS A 135 -14.08 -16.41 -0.78
CA CYS A 135 -14.95 -15.93 -1.83
C CYS A 135 -15.95 -14.90 -1.26
N VAL A 136 -16.05 -13.74 -1.88
CA VAL A 136 -17.05 -12.73 -1.54
C VAL A 136 -18.13 -12.75 -2.61
N ARG A 137 -19.41 -12.87 -2.23
CA ARG A 137 -20.54 -12.95 -3.14
C ARG A 137 -21.69 -12.03 -2.76
N GLY A 138 -22.67 -11.92 -3.63
CA GLY A 138 -23.97 -11.27 -3.40
C GLY A 138 -24.00 -9.79 -3.70
N ARG A 139 -22.92 -9.04 -3.40
CA ARG A 139 -22.83 -7.61 -3.68
C ARG A 139 -21.42 -7.23 -4.12
N THR A 140 -21.29 -6.03 -4.70
CA THR A 140 -20.03 -5.45 -5.12
C THR A 140 -19.06 -5.34 -3.92
N PHE A 141 -17.82 -5.76 -4.13
CA PHE A 141 -16.70 -5.50 -3.24
C PHE A 141 -15.60 -4.77 -4.01
N GLY A 142 -15.31 -3.52 -3.65
CA GLY A 142 -14.37 -2.69 -4.41
C GLY A 142 -13.82 -1.51 -3.61
N CYS A 143 -13.25 -0.53 -4.31
CA CYS A 143 -12.64 0.67 -3.74
C CYS A 143 -13.33 1.92 -4.27
N PHE A 144 -13.47 2.93 -3.41
CA PHE A 144 -14.03 4.21 -3.83
C PHE A 144 -13.41 5.37 -3.04
N GLY A 145 -12.85 6.36 -3.76
CA GLY A 145 -12.33 7.59 -3.16
C GLY A 145 -11.20 7.35 -2.16
N THR A 146 -10.31 6.41 -2.43
CA THR A 146 -9.26 5.97 -1.49
C THR A 146 -7.92 5.77 -2.20
N HIS A 147 -6.89 5.42 -1.47
CA HIS A 147 -5.54 5.17 -2.00
C HIS A 147 -4.80 4.08 -1.22
N ASP A 148 -3.69 3.62 -1.77
CA ASP A 148 -2.80 2.65 -1.13
C ASP A 148 -3.52 1.38 -0.67
N VAL A 149 -4.26 0.76 -1.61
CA VAL A 149 -4.98 -0.48 -1.39
C VAL A 149 -4.24 -1.63 -2.08
N ILE A 150 -4.02 -2.72 -1.35
CA ILE A 150 -3.52 -3.99 -1.88
C ILE A 150 -4.54 -5.07 -1.55
N MET A 151 -5.15 -5.67 -2.58
CA MET A 151 -6.08 -6.78 -2.42
C MET A 151 -5.60 -7.97 -3.27
N ARG A 152 -5.35 -9.11 -2.63
CA ARG A 152 -4.80 -10.29 -3.29
C ARG A 152 -5.49 -11.57 -2.86
N HIS A 153 -5.57 -12.52 -3.80
CA HIS A 153 -6.10 -13.87 -3.56
C HIS A 153 -7.54 -13.88 -3.00
N ILE A 154 -8.37 -12.92 -3.44
CA ILE A 154 -9.80 -12.86 -3.15
C ILE A 154 -10.56 -13.21 -4.42
N ARG A 155 -11.53 -14.11 -4.30
CA ARG A 155 -12.50 -14.37 -5.37
C ARG A 155 -13.74 -13.51 -5.13
N ILE A 156 -14.18 -12.79 -6.15
CA ILE A 156 -15.40 -11.98 -6.08
C ILE A 156 -16.38 -12.56 -7.11
N ARG A 157 -17.53 -13.03 -6.64
CA ARG A 157 -18.57 -13.70 -7.42
C ARG A 157 -19.93 -13.17 -6.99
N VAL A 158 -20.41 -12.11 -7.63
CA VAL A 158 -21.68 -11.48 -7.24
C VAL A 158 -22.84 -12.47 -7.33
N GLY A 159 -22.89 -13.26 -8.39
CA GLY A 159 -24.01 -14.14 -8.67
C GLY A 159 -25.26 -13.36 -9.12
N ASP A 160 -26.31 -14.05 -9.43
CA ASP A 160 -27.58 -13.53 -9.93
C ASP A 160 -28.71 -13.56 -8.89
N GLU A 161 -28.47 -14.18 -7.74
CA GLU A 161 -29.49 -14.34 -6.67
C GLU A 161 -30.13 -13.03 -6.22
N SER A 162 -29.43 -11.91 -6.38
CA SER A 162 -29.97 -10.61 -5.97
C SER A 162 -30.91 -9.98 -6.98
N GLY A 163 -30.97 -10.51 -8.22
CA GLY A 163 -31.70 -9.91 -9.33
C GLY A 163 -31.18 -8.52 -9.75
N LEU A 164 -30.06 -8.07 -9.19
CA LEU A 164 -29.50 -6.76 -9.49
C LEU A 164 -28.36 -6.87 -10.50
N THR A 165 -28.38 -6.01 -11.50
CA THR A 165 -27.24 -5.81 -12.39
C THR A 165 -26.20 -4.96 -11.67
N GLN A 166 -25.04 -5.54 -11.37
CA GLN A 166 -23.95 -4.84 -10.67
C GLN A 166 -22.60 -5.48 -11.00
N ASP A 167 -21.54 -4.67 -10.93
CA ASP A 167 -20.18 -5.14 -11.08
C ASP A 167 -19.73 -5.93 -9.86
N GLY A 168 -18.91 -6.96 -10.07
CA GLY A 168 -18.33 -7.73 -8.98
C GLY A 168 -17.37 -6.89 -8.16
N THR A 169 -16.51 -6.15 -8.85
CA THR A 169 -15.57 -5.21 -8.24
C THR A 169 -15.46 -3.95 -9.07
N GLY A 170 -15.08 -2.86 -8.43
CA GLY A 170 -14.82 -1.59 -9.08
C GLY A 170 -13.80 -0.78 -8.31
N PHE A 171 -13.03 0.01 -9.05
CA PHE A 171 -12.03 0.93 -8.50
C PHE A 171 -12.36 2.31 -9.08
N ALA A 172 -12.98 3.16 -8.29
CA ALA A 172 -13.37 4.50 -8.71
C ALA A 172 -12.73 5.55 -7.84
N SER A 173 -12.16 6.59 -8.47
CA SER A 173 -11.48 7.70 -7.78
C SER A 173 -10.39 7.19 -6.80
N THR A 174 -9.61 6.20 -7.23
CA THR A 174 -8.56 5.59 -6.41
C THR A 174 -7.19 5.90 -6.97
N ASN A 175 -6.20 6.06 -6.07
CA ASN A 175 -4.79 6.19 -6.40
C ASN A 175 -4.00 5.03 -5.78
N HIS A 176 -3.04 4.47 -6.52
CA HIS A 176 -2.19 3.38 -6.03
C HIS A 176 -3.00 2.17 -5.49
N ALA A 177 -3.96 1.69 -6.25
CA ALA A 177 -4.75 0.50 -5.91
C ALA A 177 -4.46 -0.64 -6.88
#